data_3d6a99fa3a578156a74dd917d9ccfbaf
#
_entry.id   3d6a99fa3a578156a74dd917d9ccfbaf
#
_cell.length_a   1.000
_cell.length_b   1.000
_cell.length_c   1.000
_cell.angle_alpha   90.00
_cell.angle_beta   90.00
_cell.angle_gamma   90.00
#
_symmetry.space_group_name_H-M   'P 1'
#
loop_
_entity.id
_entity.type
_entity.pdbx_description
1 polymer ?
#
loop_
_entity_poly.entity_id
_entity_poly.type
_entity_poly.pdbx_seq_one_letter_code
_entity_poly.pdbx_strand_id
1 'polypeptide(L)'
;MNTPWRQWQQRDPQRIALQLEQQTLTWQQLTEQVDQYAAALELAGLRSGDVLTLVGKNQPSMLWWLLAAMQQGVICAITMPQPAAQLIEKLTRLYRSQPAWLWLSPSLNALSDELKASYPSPLQLIEPPSDQVFSSAGSSIAVLDRDRDRDGGVACSASYALDNLATLIFTSGSMGVPKAVAHTHRQHFASAEGLLERFAFSEQDTWLLSLPLYHVSGLAIVYRWLAVGGCLKLGTGQLLDDIQQVSHASLVVTQLQRLLASQQLLSLSHVLLGGSYIPLALAQQAAQQGIETWIGYGMTEAASTVTAKPVDETASAGQVLPKRQVKVVDKRIWIAGETLASGYYQQGILTPLTNQDGWFDSGDLGAWYGDELCIIGRADNLFISGGENIHCEEIETVLARHPQIELAVVVPVQDAEFGARSIAVLRCHSLPDQKQLGEWLADKLEKFKHPIAYWQLPDTLTESGIKISRQAVKHWFADQQSRYIPLD
;
A
#
# COMPACT_ATOMS: atom_id res chain seq x y z
N MET A 1 -23.94 -4.19 -13.18
CA MET A 1 -22.86 -3.57 -14.02
C MET A 1 -21.83 -4.65 -14.31
N ASN A 2 -21.28 -4.73 -15.55
CA ASN A 2 -20.22 -5.70 -15.83
C ASN A 2 -18.94 -5.36 -15.07
N THR A 3 -18.24 -6.37 -14.56
CA THR A 3 -16.92 -6.18 -13.97
C THR A 3 -15.91 -5.71 -15.04
N PRO A 4 -14.82 -5.01 -14.65
CA PRO A 4 -13.84 -4.50 -15.63
C PRO A 4 -13.24 -5.59 -16.52
N TRP A 5 -12.85 -6.74 -15.94
CA TRP A 5 -12.26 -7.83 -16.73
C TRP A 5 -13.25 -8.46 -17.73
N ARG A 6 -14.56 -8.49 -17.45
CA ARG A 6 -15.57 -8.92 -18.41
C ARG A 6 -15.71 -7.95 -19.58
N GLN A 7 -15.52 -6.64 -19.37
CA GLN A 7 -15.48 -5.67 -20.44
C GLN A 7 -14.27 -5.92 -21.35
N TRP A 8 -13.10 -6.18 -20.78
CA TRP A 8 -11.90 -6.52 -21.54
C TRP A 8 -12.02 -7.86 -22.25
N GLN A 9 -12.60 -8.87 -21.60
CA GLN A 9 -12.92 -10.16 -22.23
C GLN A 9 -13.83 -10.00 -23.46
N GLN A 10 -14.86 -9.15 -23.37
CA GLN A 10 -15.76 -8.90 -24.49
C GLN A 10 -15.06 -8.17 -25.63
N ARG A 11 -14.14 -7.26 -25.34
CA ARG A 11 -13.40 -6.48 -26.33
C ARG A 11 -12.30 -7.27 -27.03
N ASP A 12 -11.50 -8.01 -26.26
CA ASP A 12 -10.39 -8.82 -26.76
C ASP A 12 -10.10 -10.01 -25.83
N PRO A 13 -10.82 -11.13 -26.00
CA PRO A 13 -10.75 -12.27 -25.08
C PRO A 13 -9.38 -12.96 -25.06
N GLN A 14 -8.62 -12.87 -26.16
CA GLN A 14 -7.32 -13.57 -26.31
C GLN A 14 -6.13 -12.72 -25.91
N ARG A 15 -6.30 -11.42 -25.66
CA ARG A 15 -5.21 -10.56 -25.19
C ARG A 15 -4.75 -11.01 -23.81
N ILE A 16 -3.43 -10.99 -23.58
CA ILE A 16 -2.83 -11.34 -22.30
C ILE A 16 -3.21 -10.29 -21.25
N ALA A 17 -3.86 -10.75 -20.19
CA ALA A 17 -4.28 -9.96 -19.03
C ALA A 17 -3.29 -10.03 -17.88
N LEU A 18 -2.70 -11.22 -17.67
CA LEU A 18 -1.88 -11.51 -16.49
C LEU A 18 -0.70 -12.40 -16.86
N GLN A 19 0.48 -12.04 -16.35
CA GLN A 19 1.69 -12.86 -16.38
C GLN A 19 1.98 -13.37 -14.97
N LEU A 20 2.13 -14.68 -14.85
CA LEU A 20 2.61 -15.38 -13.67
C LEU A 20 3.98 -15.99 -13.97
N GLU A 21 4.65 -16.53 -12.96
CA GLU A 21 5.99 -17.11 -13.10
C GLU A 21 6.09 -18.15 -14.24
N GLN A 22 5.11 -19.04 -14.35
CA GLN A 22 5.16 -20.18 -15.28
C GLN A 22 4.11 -20.13 -16.38
N GLN A 23 3.20 -19.16 -16.36
CA GLN A 23 2.10 -19.07 -17.32
C GLN A 23 1.61 -17.66 -17.54
N THR A 24 0.97 -17.45 -18.69
CA THR A 24 0.21 -16.25 -18.99
C THR A 24 -1.27 -16.58 -19.10
N LEU A 25 -2.11 -15.65 -18.67
CA LEU A 25 -3.56 -15.78 -18.79
C LEU A 25 -4.13 -14.66 -19.68
N THR A 26 -4.99 -15.04 -20.60
CA THR A 26 -5.81 -14.10 -21.38
C THR A 26 -6.95 -13.55 -20.53
N TRP A 27 -7.63 -12.49 -21.03
CA TRP A 27 -8.81 -11.95 -20.35
C TRP A 27 -9.93 -13.00 -20.22
N GLN A 28 -10.05 -13.91 -21.20
CA GLN A 28 -10.98 -15.03 -21.11
C GLN A 28 -10.61 -15.97 -19.97
N GLN A 29 -9.38 -16.46 -19.94
CA GLN A 29 -8.91 -17.39 -18.91
C GLN A 29 -8.94 -16.79 -17.51
N LEU A 30 -8.58 -15.49 -17.39
CA LEU A 30 -8.70 -14.75 -16.14
C LEU A 30 -10.15 -14.69 -15.66
N THR A 31 -11.10 -14.42 -16.56
CA THR A 31 -12.52 -14.36 -16.20
C THR A 31 -13.03 -15.72 -15.72
N GLU A 32 -12.68 -16.79 -16.43
CA GLU A 32 -13.01 -18.17 -16.03
C GLU A 32 -12.46 -18.51 -14.64
N GLN A 33 -11.21 -18.10 -14.36
CA GLN A 33 -10.59 -18.30 -13.06
C GLN A 33 -11.30 -17.53 -11.94
N VAL A 34 -11.66 -16.27 -12.20
CA VAL A 34 -12.37 -15.42 -11.23
C VAL A 34 -13.77 -16.00 -10.95
N ASP A 35 -14.47 -16.50 -11.97
CA ASP A 35 -15.79 -17.10 -11.81
C ASP A 35 -15.78 -18.32 -10.88
N GLN A 36 -14.72 -19.12 -10.93
CA GLN A 36 -14.56 -20.28 -10.06
C GLN A 36 -14.37 -19.87 -8.60
N TYR A 37 -13.53 -18.87 -8.35
CA TYR A 37 -13.34 -18.34 -7.01
C TYR A 37 -14.60 -17.63 -6.50
N ALA A 38 -15.35 -16.96 -7.36
CA ALA A 38 -16.64 -16.34 -7.01
C ALA A 38 -17.69 -17.41 -6.61
N ALA A 39 -17.76 -18.52 -7.35
CA ALA A 39 -18.61 -19.65 -6.99
C ALA A 39 -18.22 -20.27 -5.64
N ALA A 40 -16.90 -20.34 -5.34
CA ALA A 40 -16.44 -20.83 -4.04
C ALA A 40 -16.84 -19.91 -2.89
N LEU A 41 -16.83 -18.57 -3.07
CA LEU A 41 -17.36 -17.62 -2.07
C LEU A 41 -18.86 -17.84 -1.82
N GLU A 42 -19.64 -18.03 -2.88
CA GLU A 42 -21.07 -18.29 -2.78
C GLU A 42 -21.38 -19.59 -2.05
N LEU A 43 -20.65 -20.67 -2.39
CA LEU A 43 -20.77 -21.99 -1.73
C LEU A 43 -20.37 -21.92 -0.24
N ALA A 44 -19.37 -21.11 0.10
CA ALA A 44 -18.99 -20.86 1.47
C ALA A 44 -20.05 -20.04 2.24
N GLY A 45 -21.01 -19.43 1.56
CA GLY A 45 -22.12 -18.69 2.14
C GLY A 45 -21.89 -17.18 2.27
N LEU A 46 -20.80 -16.62 1.72
CA LEU A 46 -20.59 -15.18 1.71
C LEU A 46 -21.60 -14.46 0.83
N ARG A 47 -22.04 -13.33 1.29
CA ARG A 47 -23.00 -12.45 0.61
C ARG A 47 -22.39 -11.08 0.36
N SER A 48 -23.00 -10.32 -0.53
CA SER A 48 -22.65 -8.90 -0.71
C SER A 48 -22.71 -8.13 0.59
N GLY A 49 -21.67 -7.36 0.86
CA GLY A 49 -21.50 -6.60 2.10
C GLY A 49 -20.82 -7.37 3.23
N ASP A 50 -20.65 -8.68 3.12
CA ASP A 50 -19.83 -9.44 4.06
C ASP A 50 -18.35 -9.08 3.91
N VAL A 51 -17.60 -9.24 4.98
CA VAL A 51 -16.16 -9.00 5.00
C VAL A 51 -15.41 -10.32 4.85
N LEU A 52 -14.46 -10.39 3.92
CA LEU A 52 -13.48 -11.46 3.77
C LEU A 52 -12.08 -10.94 4.11
N THR A 53 -11.43 -11.51 5.11
CA THR A 53 -10.05 -11.14 5.45
C THR A 53 -9.05 -12.01 4.67
N LEU A 54 -8.17 -11.35 3.90
CA LEU A 54 -7.08 -11.98 3.16
C LEU A 54 -5.75 -11.73 3.87
N VAL A 55 -5.05 -12.81 4.27
CA VAL A 55 -3.76 -12.72 4.97
C VAL A 55 -2.67 -13.37 4.15
N GLY A 56 -1.71 -12.59 3.69
CA GLY A 56 -0.61 -13.13 2.89
C GLY A 56 0.25 -12.06 2.22
N LYS A 57 1.25 -12.54 1.47
CA LYS A 57 1.99 -11.73 0.49
C LYS A 57 1.32 -11.87 -0.88
N ASN A 58 1.72 -11.03 -1.85
CA ASN A 58 1.24 -11.14 -3.22
C ASN A 58 1.46 -12.55 -3.77
N GLN A 59 0.38 -13.17 -4.23
CA GLN A 59 0.38 -14.48 -4.88
C GLN A 59 -0.90 -14.66 -5.70
N PRO A 60 -0.95 -15.58 -6.65
CA PRO A 60 -2.10 -15.73 -7.55
C PRO A 60 -3.43 -15.90 -6.82
N SER A 61 -3.52 -16.80 -5.84
CA SER A 61 -4.77 -17.04 -5.10
C SER A 61 -5.28 -15.80 -4.34
N MET A 62 -4.40 -14.91 -3.84
CA MET A 62 -4.82 -13.67 -3.22
C MET A 62 -5.48 -12.72 -4.24
N LEU A 63 -4.91 -12.63 -5.45
CA LEU A 63 -5.49 -11.83 -6.53
C LEU A 63 -6.85 -12.40 -6.97
N TRP A 64 -6.97 -13.73 -7.09
CA TRP A 64 -8.24 -14.38 -7.44
C TRP A 64 -9.33 -14.11 -6.40
N TRP A 65 -9.03 -14.24 -5.10
CA TRP A 65 -9.97 -13.91 -4.04
C TRP A 65 -10.40 -12.44 -4.06
N LEU A 66 -9.45 -11.52 -4.31
CA LEU A 66 -9.75 -10.10 -4.43
C LEU A 66 -10.74 -9.84 -5.59
N LEU A 67 -10.47 -10.38 -6.79
CA LEU A 67 -11.33 -10.19 -7.95
C LEU A 67 -12.69 -10.89 -7.79
N ALA A 68 -12.72 -12.09 -7.22
CA ALA A 68 -13.95 -12.82 -6.92
C ALA A 68 -14.83 -12.07 -5.91
N ALA A 69 -14.23 -11.52 -4.86
CA ALA A 69 -14.93 -10.69 -3.89
C ALA A 69 -15.50 -9.42 -4.53
N MET A 70 -14.73 -8.75 -5.41
CA MET A 70 -15.25 -7.64 -6.21
C MET A 70 -16.47 -8.05 -7.02
N GLN A 71 -16.46 -9.22 -7.65
CA GLN A 71 -17.59 -9.72 -8.45
C GLN A 71 -18.84 -9.96 -7.60
N GLN A 72 -18.69 -10.48 -6.40
CA GLN A 72 -19.79 -10.84 -5.49
C GLN A 72 -20.21 -9.67 -4.57
N GLY A 73 -19.53 -8.53 -4.63
CA GLY A 73 -19.78 -7.41 -3.72
C GLY A 73 -19.35 -7.67 -2.27
N VAL A 74 -18.43 -8.62 -2.06
CA VAL A 74 -17.80 -8.92 -0.78
C VAL A 74 -16.67 -7.93 -0.51
N ILE A 75 -16.54 -7.45 0.71
CA ILE A 75 -15.54 -6.47 1.12
C ILE A 75 -14.23 -7.19 1.48
N CYS A 76 -13.12 -6.88 0.82
CA CYS A 76 -11.82 -7.46 1.13
C CYS A 76 -11.08 -6.66 2.21
N ALA A 77 -10.87 -7.25 3.38
CA ALA A 77 -9.92 -6.75 4.37
C ALA A 77 -8.56 -7.42 4.12
N ILE A 78 -7.57 -6.65 3.67
CA ILE A 78 -6.27 -7.21 3.27
C ILE A 78 -5.20 -6.85 4.30
N THR A 79 -4.47 -7.85 4.79
CA THR A 79 -3.43 -7.65 5.81
C THR A 79 -2.19 -8.51 5.57
N MET A 80 -1.05 -7.98 6.05
CA MET A 80 0.22 -8.70 5.99
C MET A 80 0.22 -9.93 6.91
N PRO A 81 1.10 -10.92 6.64
CA PRO A 81 1.45 -11.95 7.62
C PRO A 81 1.94 -11.30 8.93
N GLN A 82 1.40 -11.76 10.05
CA GLN A 82 1.71 -11.23 11.38
C GLN A 82 1.39 -12.26 12.46
N PRO A 83 1.91 -12.13 13.70
CA PRO A 83 1.57 -13.00 14.82
C PRO A 83 0.06 -13.04 15.09
N ALA A 84 -0.44 -14.19 15.60
CA ALA A 84 -1.86 -14.43 15.86
C ALA A 84 -2.49 -13.32 16.71
N ALA A 85 -1.84 -12.86 17.77
CA ALA A 85 -2.37 -11.82 18.65
C ALA A 85 -2.70 -10.52 17.91
N GLN A 86 -1.81 -10.08 16.99
CA GLN A 86 -2.04 -8.88 16.18
C GLN A 86 -3.15 -9.09 15.14
N LEU A 87 -3.24 -10.30 14.58
CA LEU A 87 -4.29 -10.62 13.63
C LEU A 87 -5.65 -10.68 14.34
N ILE A 88 -5.75 -11.28 15.52
CA ILE A 88 -6.95 -11.32 16.36
C ILE A 88 -7.44 -9.91 16.69
N GLU A 89 -6.54 -8.99 17.02
CA GLU A 89 -6.92 -7.59 17.24
C GLU A 89 -7.59 -6.98 16.01
N LYS A 90 -7.05 -7.20 14.81
CA LYS A 90 -7.64 -6.72 13.55
C LYS A 90 -8.98 -7.40 13.27
N LEU A 91 -9.09 -8.72 13.42
CA LEU A 91 -10.33 -9.46 13.22
C LEU A 91 -11.44 -8.97 14.18
N THR A 92 -11.11 -8.75 15.46
CA THR A 92 -12.05 -8.23 16.45
C THR A 92 -12.58 -6.84 16.08
N ARG A 93 -11.78 -6.04 15.35
CA ARG A 93 -12.22 -4.74 14.84
C ARG A 93 -13.13 -4.84 13.63
N LEU A 94 -12.95 -5.86 12.82
CA LEU A 94 -13.76 -6.06 11.61
C LEU A 94 -15.12 -6.70 11.92
N TYR A 95 -15.12 -7.72 12.78
CA TYR A 95 -16.28 -8.56 13.02
C TYR A 95 -16.84 -8.35 14.42
N ARG A 96 -18.18 -8.26 14.54
CA ARG A 96 -18.85 -8.04 15.83
C ARG A 96 -19.27 -9.35 16.51
N SER A 97 -20.14 -10.11 15.87
CA SER A 97 -20.71 -11.37 16.37
C SER A 97 -20.95 -12.37 15.24
N GLN A 98 -20.54 -12.01 14.05
CA GLN A 98 -20.60 -12.85 12.85
C GLN A 98 -19.38 -13.75 12.78
N PRO A 99 -19.45 -14.89 12.09
CA PRO A 99 -18.25 -15.67 11.82
C PRO A 99 -17.26 -14.82 11.03
N ALA A 100 -15.99 -14.84 11.43
CA ALA A 100 -14.94 -14.18 10.70
C ALA A 100 -14.55 -15.08 9.50
N TRP A 101 -14.69 -14.53 8.29
CA TRP A 101 -14.28 -15.18 7.06
C TRP A 101 -12.81 -14.87 6.78
N LEU A 102 -12.00 -15.90 6.64
CA LEU A 102 -10.55 -15.76 6.55
C LEU A 102 -9.98 -16.68 5.49
N TRP A 103 -9.15 -16.10 4.61
CA TRP A 103 -8.21 -16.84 3.79
C TRP A 103 -6.80 -16.61 4.30
N LEU A 104 -6.06 -17.68 4.52
CA LEU A 104 -4.64 -17.66 4.86
C LEU A 104 -3.82 -18.13 3.66
N SER A 105 -2.72 -17.43 3.38
CA SER A 105 -1.70 -17.94 2.46
C SER A 105 -1.25 -19.34 2.91
N PRO A 106 -1.02 -20.30 2.00
CA PRO A 106 -0.58 -21.65 2.35
C PRO A 106 0.64 -21.70 3.27
N SER A 107 1.54 -20.73 3.16
CA SER A 107 2.69 -20.59 4.06
C SER A 107 2.34 -20.25 5.51
N LEU A 108 1.08 -19.91 5.80
CA LEU A 108 0.57 -19.51 7.11
C LEU A 108 -0.40 -20.54 7.71
N ASN A 109 -0.50 -21.74 7.16
CA ASN A 109 -1.45 -22.76 7.62
C ASN A 109 -1.28 -23.11 9.11
N ALA A 110 -0.06 -23.09 9.64
CA ALA A 110 0.20 -23.32 11.06
C ALA A 110 -0.47 -22.27 11.97
N LEU A 111 -0.73 -21.06 11.47
CA LEU A 111 -1.41 -20.00 12.19
C LEU A 111 -2.91 -20.29 12.41
N SER A 112 -3.51 -21.14 11.57
CA SER A 112 -4.95 -21.43 11.60
C SER A 112 -5.42 -22.02 12.94
N ASP A 113 -4.64 -22.95 13.50
CA ASP A 113 -5.00 -23.64 14.75
C ASP A 113 -4.89 -22.71 15.95
N GLU A 114 -3.85 -21.87 15.97
CA GLU A 114 -3.68 -20.83 16.99
C GLU A 114 -4.83 -19.80 16.95
N LEU A 115 -5.22 -19.37 15.75
CA LEU A 115 -6.34 -18.45 15.57
C LEU A 115 -7.67 -19.07 16.00
N LYS A 116 -7.95 -20.32 15.61
CA LYS A 116 -9.18 -21.05 16.03
C LYS A 116 -9.26 -21.23 17.55
N ALA A 117 -8.12 -21.45 18.20
CA ALA A 117 -8.07 -21.62 19.65
C ALA A 117 -8.24 -20.29 20.42
N SER A 118 -7.80 -19.17 19.86
CA SER A 118 -7.67 -17.90 20.56
C SER A 118 -8.70 -16.85 20.15
N TYR A 119 -9.31 -16.96 18.96
CA TYR A 119 -10.32 -16.02 18.49
C TYR A 119 -11.68 -16.29 19.16
N PRO A 120 -12.35 -15.28 19.76
CA PRO A 120 -13.53 -15.47 20.62
C PRO A 120 -14.82 -15.82 19.86
N SER A 121 -14.84 -15.75 18.54
CA SER A 121 -16.02 -16.02 17.70
C SER A 121 -15.74 -17.12 16.68
N PRO A 122 -16.76 -17.71 16.02
CA PRO A 122 -16.53 -18.68 14.96
C PRO A 122 -15.63 -18.12 13.86
N LEU A 123 -14.62 -18.86 13.46
CA LEU A 123 -13.70 -18.54 12.38
C LEU A 123 -13.92 -19.54 11.24
N GLN A 124 -14.20 -19.03 10.04
CA GLN A 124 -14.41 -19.84 8.85
C GLN A 124 -13.26 -19.60 7.87
N LEU A 125 -12.48 -20.65 7.65
CA LEU A 125 -11.42 -20.63 6.65
C LEU A 125 -12.00 -20.93 5.27
N ILE A 126 -11.56 -20.16 4.28
CA ILE A 126 -11.90 -20.36 2.88
C ILE A 126 -10.68 -20.93 2.18
N GLU A 127 -10.90 -22.02 1.44
CA GLU A 127 -9.87 -22.68 0.65
C GLU A 127 -10.09 -22.44 -0.85
N PRO A 128 -9.01 -22.34 -1.65
CA PRO A 128 -9.13 -22.26 -3.09
C PRO A 128 -9.94 -23.44 -3.66
N PRO A 129 -10.66 -23.23 -4.77
CA PRO A 129 -11.32 -24.34 -5.47
C PRO A 129 -10.31 -25.45 -5.80
N SER A 130 -10.68 -26.71 -5.60
CA SER A 130 -9.79 -27.84 -5.89
C SER A 130 -9.59 -28.03 -7.39
N ASP A 131 -8.36 -28.29 -7.82
CA ASP A 131 -8.00 -28.52 -9.23
C ASP A 131 -8.76 -29.70 -9.89
N GLN A 132 -9.38 -30.60 -9.11
CA GLN A 132 -10.16 -31.71 -9.61
C GLN A 132 -11.44 -31.34 -10.37
N VAL A 133 -11.94 -30.12 -10.19
CA VAL A 133 -13.10 -29.62 -10.95
C VAL A 133 -12.73 -29.30 -12.41
N PHE A 134 -11.44 -29.22 -12.74
CA PHE A 134 -10.94 -28.72 -14.03
C PHE A 134 -10.63 -29.78 -15.09
N SER A 135 -10.42 -31.03 -14.69
CA SER A 135 -10.04 -32.09 -15.66
C SER A 135 -11.23 -32.75 -16.36
N SER A 136 -12.46 -32.40 -15.97
CA SER A 136 -13.68 -33.00 -16.56
C SER A 136 -14.58 -32.06 -17.34
N ALA A 137 -14.25 -30.78 -17.45
CA ALA A 137 -15.07 -29.78 -18.14
C ALA A 137 -14.65 -29.53 -19.59
N GLY A 138 -14.44 -30.60 -20.35
CA GLY A 138 -14.70 -30.60 -21.80
C GLY A 138 -16.20 -30.66 -22.10
N SER A 139 -17.06 -30.22 -21.19
CA SER A 139 -18.52 -30.24 -21.39
C SER A 139 -19.11 -29.03 -20.69
N SER A 140 -19.77 -28.21 -21.48
CA SER A 140 -20.63 -27.08 -21.12
C SER A 140 -21.10 -27.15 -19.67
N ILE A 141 -20.66 -26.20 -18.85
CA ILE A 141 -21.37 -25.91 -17.60
C ILE A 141 -22.75 -25.45 -18.04
N ALA A 142 -23.74 -26.35 -17.91
CA ALA A 142 -25.12 -25.98 -18.01
C ALA A 142 -25.34 -24.86 -16.99
N VAL A 143 -25.60 -23.66 -17.48
CA VAL A 143 -26.26 -22.62 -16.72
C VAL A 143 -27.47 -23.33 -16.10
N LEU A 144 -27.39 -23.55 -14.78
CA LEU A 144 -28.55 -24.02 -14.03
C LEU A 144 -29.54 -22.86 -14.06
N ASP A 145 -30.33 -22.89 -15.13
CA ASP A 145 -31.58 -22.16 -15.29
C ASP A 145 -32.50 -22.64 -14.15
N ARG A 146 -32.39 -22.01 -13.00
CA ARG A 146 -33.33 -22.18 -11.90
C ARG A 146 -34.40 -21.11 -11.94
N ASP A 147 -35.08 -21.03 -13.06
CA ASP A 147 -36.51 -20.65 -13.05
C ASP A 147 -37.30 -21.80 -12.45
N ARG A 148 -37.51 -21.74 -11.15
CA ARG A 148 -38.63 -22.41 -10.51
C ARG A 148 -39.18 -21.49 -9.41
N ASP A 149 -40.32 -20.93 -9.78
CA ASP A 149 -41.31 -20.33 -8.90
C ASP A 149 -41.38 -21.01 -7.53
N ARG A 150 -41.15 -20.21 -6.47
CA ARG A 150 -41.97 -20.24 -5.24
C ARG A 150 -41.68 -19.00 -4.40
N ASP A 151 -42.74 -18.19 -4.31
CA ASP A 151 -43.03 -17.19 -3.29
C ASP A 151 -41.98 -16.07 -3.01
N GLY A 152 -42.26 -14.91 -3.58
CA GLY A 152 -42.22 -13.59 -2.90
C GLY A 152 -40.93 -13.09 -2.26
N GLY A 153 -39.75 -13.63 -2.62
CA GLY A 153 -38.46 -13.11 -2.13
C GLY A 153 -37.72 -12.47 -3.28
N VAL A 154 -37.48 -11.16 -3.20
CA VAL A 154 -36.58 -10.44 -4.10
C VAL A 154 -35.25 -11.15 -4.11
N ALA A 155 -34.93 -11.86 -5.19
CA ALA A 155 -33.59 -12.36 -5.45
C ALA A 155 -32.67 -11.15 -5.60
N CYS A 156 -31.99 -10.76 -4.54
CA CYS A 156 -30.93 -9.78 -4.56
C CYS A 156 -29.74 -10.45 -5.21
N SER A 157 -29.66 -10.43 -6.52
CA SER A 157 -28.42 -10.70 -7.27
C SER A 157 -27.49 -9.55 -6.94
N ALA A 158 -26.68 -9.71 -5.89
CA ALA A 158 -25.68 -8.76 -5.50
C ALA A 158 -24.59 -8.76 -6.57
N SER A 159 -24.72 -7.85 -7.51
CA SER A 159 -23.78 -7.64 -8.60
C SER A 159 -22.78 -6.55 -8.22
N TYR A 160 -21.57 -6.65 -8.78
CA TYR A 160 -20.58 -5.58 -8.79
C TYR A 160 -21.21 -4.20 -9.00
N ALA A 161 -20.98 -3.28 -8.09
CA ALA A 161 -21.39 -1.89 -8.19
C ALA A 161 -20.26 -0.98 -7.72
N LEU A 162 -20.04 0.14 -8.43
CA LEU A 162 -18.96 1.08 -8.16
C LEU A 162 -19.02 1.66 -6.73
N ASP A 163 -20.21 1.83 -6.20
CA ASP A 163 -20.43 2.44 -4.88
C ASP A 163 -20.41 1.45 -3.72
N ASN A 164 -20.27 0.14 -4.00
CA ASN A 164 -20.07 -0.85 -2.96
C ASN A 164 -18.69 -0.66 -2.31
N LEU A 165 -18.63 -0.87 -0.98
CA LEU A 165 -17.35 -1.00 -0.30
C LEU A 165 -16.58 -2.18 -0.91
N ALA A 166 -15.34 -1.91 -1.28
CA ALA A 166 -14.46 -2.86 -1.96
C ALA A 166 -13.39 -3.42 -1.04
N THR A 167 -12.73 -2.53 -0.30
CA THR A 167 -11.54 -2.88 0.47
C THR A 167 -11.50 -2.20 1.83
N LEU A 168 -10.88 -2.90 2.78
CA LEU A 168 -10.49 -2.40 4.09
C LEU A 168 -8.97 -2.55 4.24
N ILE A 169 -8.25 -1.43 4.31
CA ILE A 169 -6.80 -1.42 4.44
C ILE A 169 -6.41 -0.89 5.81
N PHE A 170 -5.60 -1.67 6.53
CA PHE A 170 -5.14 -1.29 7.84
C PHE A 170 -4.00 -0.28 7.78
N THR A 171 -4.13 0.81 8.54
CA THR A 171 -3.07 1.78 8.81
C THR A 171 -2.70 1.74 10.29
N SER A 172 -1.43 2.05 10.58
CA SER A 172 -1.01 2.29 11.97
C SER A 172 -1.63 3.60 12.45
N GLY A 173 -2.64 3.52 13.31
CA GLY A 173 -3.20 4.72 13.95
C GLY A 173 -2.16 5.47 14.77
N SER A 174 -2.30 6.78 14.91
CA SER A 174 -1.40 7.65 15.69
C SER A 174 -1.19 7.23 17.16
N MET A 175 -2.08 6.41 17.70
CA MET A 175 -1.99 5.83 19.04
C MET A 175 -1.62 4.33 19.04
N GLY A 176 -1.07 3.81 17.94
CA GLY A 176 -0.68 2.40 17.81
C GLY A 176 -1.82 1.42 17.53
N VAL A 177 -3.04 1.89 17.53
CA VAL A 177 -4.24 1.07 17.30
C VAL A 177 -4.56 1.03 15.80
N PRO A 178 -4.57 -0.16 15.13
CA PRO A 178 -4.84 -0.25 13.71
C PRO A 178 -6.22 0.30 13.35
N LYS A 179 -6.30 1.14 12.30
CA LYS A 179 -7.54 1.64 11.73
C LYS A 179 -7.78 0.97 10.38
N ALA A 180 -9.00 0.50 10.11
CA ALA A 180 -9.38 -0.06 8.82
C ALA A 180 -9.99 1.04 7.94
N VAL A 181 -9.27 1.48 6.93
CA VAL A 181 -9.70 2.50 5.98
C VAL A 181 -10.54 1.84 4.89
N ALA A 182 -11.78 2.30 4.71
CA ALA A 182 -12.77 1.69 3.82
C ALA A 182 -12.88 2.47 2.50
N HIS A 183 -12.71 1.76 1.38
CA HIS A 183 -12.87 2.34 0.05
C HIS A 183 -13.95 1.62 -0.76
N THR A 184 -14.65 2.38 -1.58
CA THR A 184 -15.49 1.85 -2.66
C THR A 184 -14.65 1.58 -3.92
N HIS A 185 -15.21 0.81 -4.86
CA HIS A 185 -14.60 0.65 -6.18
C HIS A 185 -14.46 1.99 -6.91
N ARG A 186 -15.46 2.87 -6.80
CA ARG A 186 -15.44 4.22 -7.39
C ARG A 186 -14.23 5.03 -6.95
N GLN A 187 -13.92 5.02 -5.66
CA GLN A 187 -12.80 5.77 -5.09
C GLN A 187 -11.46 5.25 -5.61
N HIS A 188 -11.29 3.94 -5.71
CA HIS A 188 -10.10 3.34 -6.28
C HIS A 188 -9.96 3.64 -7.79
N PHE A 189 -11.05 3.53 -8.57
CA PHE A 189 -11.01 3.88 -10.00
C PHE A 189 -10.77 5.37 -10.20
N ALA A 190 -11.39 6.25 -9.42
CA ALA A 190 -11.10 7.68 -9.47
C ALA A 190 -9.61 7.98 -9.20
N SER A 191 -9.01 7.22 -8.27
CA SER A 191 -7.58 7.33 -8.02
C SER A 191 -6.72 6.83 -9.18
N ALA A 192 -7.08 5.70 -9.78
CA ALA A 192 -6.38 5.14 -10.93
C ALA A 192 -6.45 6.08 -12.14
N GLU A 193 -7.65 6.47 -12.54
CA GLU A 193 -7.93 7.33 -13.70
C GLU A 193 -7.21 8.67 -13.58
N GLY A 194 -7.31 9.33 -12.41
CA GLY A 194 -6.66 10.64 -12.23
C GLY A 194 -5.13 10.59 -12.29
N LEU A 195 -4.47 9.48 -11.93
CA LEU A 195 -3.04 9.31 -12.20
C LEU A 195 -2.79 9.09 -13.70
N LEU A 196 -3.58 8.21 -14.32
CA LEU A 196 -3.41 7.79 -15.72
C LEU A 196 -3.65 8.91 -16.73
N GLU A 197 -4.31 10.00 -16.36
CA GLU A 197 -4.38 11.22 -17.17
C GLU A 197 -3.02 11.90 -17.37
N ARG A 198 -2.03 11.60 -16.52
CA ARG A 198 -0.70 12.21 -16.58
C ARG A 198 0.42 11.20 -16.73
N PHE A 199 0.28 10.04 -16.10
CA PHE A 199 1.26 8.96 -16.12
C PHE A 199 0.86 7.96 -17.21
N ALA A 200 1.64 7.89 -18.27
CA ALA A 200 1.34 7.06 -19.44
C ALA A 200 1.34 5.58 -19.09
N PHE A 201 0.21 4.90 -19.35
CA PHE A 201 0.07 3.45 -19.27
C PHE A 201 -1.05 3.01 -20.21
N SER A 202 -0.78 2.10 -21.12
CA SER A 202 -1.66 1.67 -22.21
C SER A 202 -1.96 0.18 -22.18
N GLU A 203 -2.84 -0.26 -23.09
CA GLU A 203 -3.19 -1.67 -23.26
C GLU A 203 -2.02 -2.56 -23.70
N GLN A 204 -0.96 -1.99 -24.28
CA GLN A 204 0.26 -2.69 -24.71
C GLN A 204 1.29 -2.80 -23.59
N ASP A 205 1.09 -2.12 -22.49
CA ASP A 205 2.03 -2.06 -21.40
C ASP A 205 1.82 -3.17 -20.37
N THR A 206 2.91 -3.51 -19.68
CA THR A 206 2.89 -4.44 -18.56
C THR A 206 3.32 -3.73 -17.28
N TRP A 207 2.47 -3.77 -16.25
CA TRP A 207 2.78 -3.24 -14.92
C TRP A 207 3.11 -4.37 -13.96
N LEU A 208 4.28 -4.30 -13.31
CA LEU A 208 4.64 -5.25 -12.25
C LEU A 208 3.85 -4.94 -10.96
N LEU A 209 3.19 -5.94 -10.39
CA LEU A 209 2.61 -5.85 -9.04
C LEU A 209 3.74 -5.95 -7.99
N SER A 210 4.59 -4.94 -7.97
CA SER A 210 5.79 -4.84 -7.15
C SER A 210 5.53 -4.48 -5.69
N LEU A 211 4.35 -3.90 -5.40
CA LEU A 211 3.96 -3.46 -4.06
C LEU A 211 2.90 -4.40 -3.48
N PRO A 212 2.91 -4.63 -2.14
CA PRO A 212 1.97 -5.55 -1.51
C PRO A 212 0.51 -5.09 -1.62
N LEU A 213 -0.40 -6.04 -1.85
CA LEU A 213 -1.85 -5.80 -1.89
C LEU A 213 -2.43 -5.34 -0.55
N TYR A 214 -1.78 -5.63 0.57
CA TYR A 214 -2.18 -5.13 1.89
C TYR A 214 -1.80 -3.66 2.12
N HIS A 215 -1.21 -3.00 1.14
CA HIS A 215 -1.05 -1.54 1.06
C HIS A 215 -1.87 -0.98 -0.09
N VAL A 216 -2.43 0.20 0.12
CA VAL A 216 -3.21 0.88 -0.92
C VAL A 216 -2.43 1.10 -2.22
N SER A 217 -1.11 1.21 -2.15
CA SER A 217 -0.23 1.33 -3.32
C SER A 217 -0.22 0.08 -4.20
N GLY A 218 -0.28 -1.12 -3.62
CA GLY A 218 -0.42 -2.37 -4.37
C GLY A 218 -1.80 -2.51 -5.00
N LEU A 219 -2.86 -2.18 -4.26
CA LEU A 219 -4.22 -2.13 -4.81
C LEU A 219 -4.34 -1.13 -5.96
N ALA A 220 -3.71 0.04 -5.86
CA ALA A 220 -3.73 1.04 -6.92
C ALA A 220 -3.15 0.51 -8.23
N ILE A 221 -2.16 -0.38 -8.21
CA ILE A 221 -1.65 -1.04 -9.41
C ILE A 221 -2.75 -1.91 -10.04
N VAL A 222 -3.48 -2.70 -9.24
CA VAL A 222 -4.58 -3.53 -9.73
C VAL A 222 -5.68 -2.69 -10.37
N TYR A 223 -6.09 -1.59 -9.74
CA TYR A 223 -7.13 -0.72 -10.31
C TYR A 223 -6.68 0.02 -11.57
N ARG A 224 -5.40 0.43 -11.68
CA ARG A 224 -4.81 1.00 -12.91
C ARG A 224 -4.81 -0.02 -14.04
N TRP A 225 -4.40 -1.25 -13.77
CA TRP A 225 -4.46 -2.36 -14.71
C TRP A 225 -5.90 -2.61 -15.21
N LEU A 226 -6.87 -2.72 -14.29
CA LEU A 226 -8.27 -2.94 -14.63
C LEU A 226 -8.88 -1.77 -15.42
N ALA A 227 -8.48 -0.53 -15.14
CA ALA A 227 -8.97 0.66 -15.83
C ALA A 227 -8.53 0.71 -17.30
N VAL A 228 -7.29 0.31 -17.59
CA VAL A 228 -6.68 0.41 -18.94
C VAL A 228 -6.79 -0.89 -19.72
N GLY A 229 -6.78 -2.04 -19.03
CA GLY A 229 -6.79 -3.35 -19.67
C GLY A 229 -5.44 -3.76 -20.27
N GLY A 230 -4.33 -3.21 -19.77
CA GLY A 230 -2.98 -3.67 -20.08
C GLY A 230 -2.69 -5.05 -19.50
N CYS A 231 -1.42 -5.40 -19.33
CA CYS A 231 -1.01 -6.63 -18.68
C CYS A 231 -0.54 -6.35 -17.24
N LEU A 232 -0.98 -7.18 -16.28
CA LEU A 232 -0.42 -7.20 -14.93
C LEU A 232 0.60 -8.33 -14.84
N LYS A 233 1.79 -8.07 -14.31
CA LYS A 233 2.74 -9.13 -13.96
C LYS A 233 2.74 -9.33 -12.45
N LEU A 234 2.47 -10.55 -12.01
CA LEU A 234 2.58 -10.97 -10.63
C LEU A 234 3.89 -11.73 -10.45
N GLY A 235 4.84 -11.11 -9.76
CA GLY A 235 6.15 -11.68 -9.54
C GLY A 235 6.23 -12.64 -8.35
N THR A 236 7.40 -13.21 -8.16
CA THR A 236 7.73 -14.17 -7.08
C THR A 236 8.24 -13.48 -5.81
N GLY A 237 8.50 -12.18 -5.88
CA GLY A 237 9.14 -11.37 -4.85
C GLY A 237 10.65 -11.19 -5.05
N GLN A 238 11.20 -11.75 -6.15
CA GLN A 238 12.60 -11.57 -6.56
C GLN A 238 12.66 -10.42 -7.58
N LEU A 239 12.84 -9.19 -7.09
CA LEU A 239 12.69 -7.99 -7.92
C LEU A 239 13.51 -8.02 -9.22
N LEU A 240 14.75 -8.51 -9.20
CA LEU A 240 15.63 -8.54 -10.38
C LEU A 240 15.12 -9.48 -11.48
N ASP A 241 14.42 -10.54 -11.11
CA ASP A 241 13.81 -11.49 -12.04
C ASP A 241 12.41 -11.01 -12.45
N ASP A 242 11.65 -10.52 -11.49
CA ASP A 242 10.26 -10.08 -11.69
C ASP A 242 10.18 -8.86 -12.62
N ILE A 243 11.19 -7.96 -12.60
CA ILE A 243 11.18 -6.73 -13.38
C ILE A 243 11.44 -6.96 -14.89
N GLN A 244 11.86 -8.17 -15.28
CA GLN A 244 12.12 -8.49 -16.67
C GLN A 244 10.82 -8.45 -17.50
N GLN A 245 10.90 -7.88 -18.70
CA GLN A 245 9.79 -7.77 -19.65
C GLN A 245 8.57 -6.98 -19.12
N VAL A 246 8.77 -6.03 -18.23
CA VAL A 246 7.75 -5.07 -17.81
C VAL A 246 8.10 -3.66 -18.24
N SER A 247 7.12 -2.87 -18.62
CA SER A 247 7.30 -1.47 -19.00
C SER A 247 7.09 -0.52 -17.81
N HIS A 248 6.31 -0.92 -16.79
CA HIS A 248 5.90 -0.07 -15.67
C HIS A 248 6.11 -0.75 -14.31
N ALA A 249 6.60 0.00 -13.34
CA ALA A 249 6.69 -0.47 -11.96
C ALA A 249 6.41 0.67 -10.96
N SER A 250 5.82 0.33 -9.82
CA SER A 250 5.78 1.20 -8.65
C SER A 250 6.83 0.71 -7.68
N LEU A 251 7.80 1.54 -7.32
CA LEU A 251 8.97 1.13 -6.53
C LEU A 251 9.21 2.10 -5.37
N VAL A 252 9.98 1.64 -4.40
CA VAL A 252 10.64 2.52 -3.44
C VAL A 252 12.06 2.84 -3.93
N VAL A 253 12.65 3.93 -3.42
CA VAL A 253 13.97 4.44 -3.87
C VAL A 253 15.04 3.36 -3.83
N THR A 254 15.11 2.57 -2.75
CA THR A 254 16.10 1.50 -2.58
C THR A 254 15.94 0.35 -3.58
N GLN A 255 14.72 0.08 -4.04
CA GLN A 255 14.47 -0.91 -5.09
C GLN A 255 15.01 -0.42 -6.44
N LEU A 256 14.75 0.84 -6.80
CA LEU A 256 15.29 1.43 -8.03
C LEU A 256 16.82 1.48 -8.01
N GLN A 257 17.43 1.86 -6.86
CA GLN A 257 18.89 1.83 -6.70
C GLN A 257 19.48 0.45 -6.99
N ARG A 258 18.88 -0.62 -6.42
CA ARG A 258 19.32 -2.00 -6.63
C ARG A 258 19.18 -2.44 -8.10
N LEU A 259 18.09 -2.04 -8.76
CA LEU A 259 17.86 -2.33 -10.17
C LEU A 259 18.93 -1.69 -11.05
N LEU A 260 19.20 -0.39 -10.87
CA LEU A 260 20.20 0.32 -11.67
C LEU A 260 21.63 -0.18 -11.40
N ALA A 261 21.92 -0.58 -10.16
CA ALA A 261 23.20 -1.17 -9.79
C ALA A 261 23.43 -2.57 -10.37
N SER A 262 22.37 -3.31 -10.72
CA SER A 262 22.49 -4.67 -11.27
C SER A 262 23.03 -4.73 -12.70
N GLN A 263 23.05 -3.59 -13.41
CA GLN A 263 23.47 -3.46 -14.81
C GLN A 263 22.72 -4.39 -15.78
N GLN A 264 21.53 -4.88 -15.40
CA GLN A 264 20.69 -5.67 -16.28
C GLN A 264 20.02 -4.78 -17.34
N LEU A 265 19.79 -5.35 -18.52
CA LEU A 265 18.96 -4.69 -19.53
C LEU A 265 17.51 -4.73 -19.06
N LEU A 266 16.91 -3.56 -18.89
CA LEU A 266 15.53 -3.40 -18.45
C LEU A 266 14.66 -2.98 -19.63
N SER A 267 13.46 -3.57 -19.74
CA SER A 267 12.40 -3.10 -20.65
C SER A 267 11.57 -1.98 -20.01
N LEU A 268 11.95 -1.59 -18.80
CA LEU A 268 11.25 -0.62 -17.99
C LEU A 268 11.33 0.77 -18.65
N SER A 269 10.18 1.41 -18.83
CA SER A 269 10.08 2.77 -19.39
C SER A 269 9.63 3.79 -18.35
N HIS A 270 8.80 3.38 -17.37
CA HIS A 270 8.21 4.28 -16.38
C HIS A 270 8.28 3.68 -14.97
N VAL A 271 8.69 4.49 -14.01
CA VAL A 271 8.72 4.13 -12.59
C VAL A 271 8.01 5.20 -11.76
N LEU A 272 7.00 4.78 -11.02
CA LEU A 272 6.36 5.62 -10.00
C LEU A 272 7.01 5.35 -8.65
N LEU A 273 7.68 6.36 -8.10
CA LEU A 273 8.35 6.31 -6.80
C LEU A 273 7.49 6.97 -5.73
N GLY A 274 7.44 6.39 -4.56
CA GLY A 274 6.71 6.95 -3.43
C GLY A 274 7.40 6.70 -2.09
N GLY A 275 6.97 7.44 -1.08
CA GLY A 275 7.28 7.17 0.33
C GLY A 275 8.51 7.85 0.90
N SER A 276 9.43 8.42 0.11
CA SER A 276 10.62 9.11 0.63
C SER A 276 11.21 10.08 -0.39
N TYR A 277 12.19 10.87 0.05
CA TYR A 277 12.99 11.72 -0.82
C TYR A 277 13.67 10.91 -1.94
N ILE A 278 13.60 11.40 -3.17
CA ILE A 278 14.23 10.79 -4.35
C ILE A 278 15.45 11.61 -4.73
N PRO A 279 16.67 11.04 -4.67
CA PRO A 279 17.87 11.74 -5.14
C PRO A 279 17.78 12.02 -6.64
N LEU A 280 18.00 13.27 -7.06
CA LEU A 280 17.98 13.66 -8.48
C LEU A 280 18.98 12.82 -9.31
N ALA A 281 20.15 12.53 -8.75
CA ALA A 281 21.16 11.70 -9.40
C ALA A 281 20.64 10.28 -9.75
N LEU A 282 19.76 9.71 -8.90
CA LEU A 282 19.14 8.41 -9.18
C LEU A 282 18.17 8.51 -10.36
N ALA A 283 17.37 9.56 -10.41
CA ALA A 283 16.47 9.81 -11.55
C ALA A 283 17.23 10.06 -12.85
N GLN A 284 18.34 10.79 -12.79
CA GLN A 284 19.22 11.00 -13.95
C GLN A 284 19.87 9.70 -14.42
N GLN A 285 20.30 8.83 -13.50
CA GLN A 285 20.83 7.50 -13.84
C GLN A 285 19.76 6.61 -14.49
N ALA A 286 18.52 6.66 -14.00
CA ALA A 286 17.39 5.96 -14.62
C ALA A 286 17.11 6.50 -16.04
N ALA A 287 17.11 7.81 -16.22
CA ALA A 287 16.89 8.46 -17.52
C ALA A 287 17.95 8.07 -18.55
N GLN A 288 19.21 7.85 -18.15
CA GLN A 288 20.27 7.34 -19.03
C GLN A 288 19.97 5.93 -19.58
N GLN A 289 19.12 5.17 -18.89
CA GLN A 289 18.63 3.86 -19.33
C GLN A 289 17.24 3.94 -20.00
N GLY A 290 16.75 5.15 -20.30
CA GLY A 290 15.44 5.36 -20.94
C GLY A 290 14.26 5.21 -19.99
N ILE A 291 14.47 5.26 -18.65
CA ILE A 291 13.44 5.11 -17.63
C ILE A 291 13.02 6.48 -17.14
N GLU A 292 11.75 6.84 -17.36
CA GLU A 292 11.14 8.03 -16.79
C GLU A 292 10.72 7.75 -15.35
N THR A 293 11.20 8.56 -14.41
CA THR A 293 10.87 8.44 -12.99
C THR A 293 9.90 9.51 -12.55
N TRP A 294 8.88 9.10 -11.82
CA TRP A 294 7.86 9.97 -11.24
C TRP A 294 7.91 9.90 -9.72
N ILE A 295 7.71 11.05 -9.08
CA ILE A 295 7.46 11.14 -7.64
C ILE A 295 5.98 11.35 -7.39
N GLY A 296 5.43 10.73 -6.32
CA GLY A 296 4.07 10.97 -5.87
C GLY A 296 3.97 11.06 -4.35
N TYR A 297 3.13 11.98 -3.87
CA TYR A 297 2.65 12.02 -2.50
C TYR A 297 1.25 11.43 -2.43
N GLY A 298 0.98 10.67 -1.39
CA GLY A 298 -0.33 10.07 -1.16
C GLY A 298 -0.41 9.28 0.14
N MET A 299 -1.60 8.77 0.40
CA MET A 299 -1.90 8.03 1.64
C MET A 299 -3.04 7.05 1.43
N THR A 300 -3.23 6.18 2.42
CA THR A 300 -4.30 5.20 2.37
C THR A 300 -5.67 5.87 2.29
N GLU A 301 -5.90 6.90 3.06
CA GLU A 301 -7.16 7.64 3.16
C GLU A 301 -7.57 8.35 1.85
N ALA A 302 -6.62 8.54 0.92
CA ALA A 302 -6.86 9.15 -0.39
C ALA A 302 -6.73 8.15 -1.57
N ALA A 303 -6.91 6.87 -1.31
CA ALA A 303 -6.80 5.79 -2.29
C ALA A 303 -5.50 5.82 -3.10
N SER A 304 -4.37 6.07 -2.46
CA SER A 304 -2.99 6.12 -2.97
C SER A 304 -2.51 7.54 -3.32
N THR A 305 -2.24 7.85 -4.58
CA THR A 305 -1.50 9.04 -5.02
C THR A 305 -2.40 10.28 -5.09
N VAL A 306 -2.00 11.37 -4.46
CA VAL A 306 -2.72 12.67 -4.44
C VAL A 306 -2.09 13.66 -5.40
N THR A 307 -0.75 13.80 -5.34
CA THR A 307 0.02 14.64 -6.26
C THR A 307 1.09 13.80 -6.95
N ALA A 308 1.48 14.17 -8.16
CA ALA A 308 2.58 13.53 -8.85
C ALA A 308 3.22 14.46 -9.89
N LYS A 309 4.49 14.18 -10.23
CA LYS A 309 5.23 14.78 -11.35
C LYS A 309 6.42 13.91 -11.77
N PRO A 310 6.97 14.09 -12.97
CA PRO A 310 8.32 13.62 -13.28
C PRO A 310 9.33 14.18 -12.26
N VAL A 311 10.33 13.39 -11.91
CA VAL A 311 11.39 13.85 -10.99
C VAL A 311 12.26 14.88 -11.68
N ASP A 312 12.39 16.05 -11.10
CA ASP A 312 13.22 17.16 -11.56
C ASP A 312 14.04 17.76 -10.41
N GLU A 313 14.60 18.95 -10.62
CA GLU A 313 15.43 19.67 -9.65
C GLU A 313 14.60 20.27 -8.49
N THR A 314 13.27 20.38 -8.65
CA THR A 314 12.40 20.98 -7.64
C THR A 314 12.05 19.96 -6.56
N ALA A 315 12.33 20.31 -5.31
CA ALA A 315 12.02 19.45 -4.15
C ALA A 315 10.53 19.55 -3.79
N SER A 316 9.64 19.14 -4.70
CA SER A 316 8.19 19.10 -4.50
C SER A 316 7.65 17.69 -4.77
N ALA A 317 6.44 17.43 -4.34
CA ALA A 317 5.70 16.19 -4.63
C ALA A 317 4.79 16.33 -5.87
N GLY A 318 4.93 17.41 -6.62
CA GLY A 318 4.22 17.69 -7.87
C GLY A 318 2.84 18.32 -7.71
N GLN A 319 2.13 18.37 -8.82
CA GLN A 319 0.82 18.97 -8.95
C GLN A 319 -0.27 18.02 -8.46
N VAL A 320 -1.40 18.60 -8.02
CA VAL A 320 -2.61 17.84 -7.68
C VAL A 320 -3.13 17.09 -8.91
N LEU A 321 -3.32 15.81 -8.75
CA LEU A 321 -3.89 14.95 -9.80
C LEU A 321 -5.40 15.21 -9.96
N PRO A 322 -5.97 14.96 -11.14
CA PRO A 322 -7.41 15.04 -11.36
C PRO A 322 -8.24 14.25 -10.34
N LYS A 323 -9.48 14.68 -10.13
CA LYS A 323 -10.44 14.10 -9.15
C LYS A 323 -10.05 14.27 -7.68
N ARG A 324 -9.03 15.08 -7.37
CA ARG A 324 -8.62 15.46 -6.01
C ARG A 324 -8.58 16.98 -5.90
N GLN A 325 -8.72 17.42 -4.66
CA GLN A 325 -8.53 18.81 -4.28
C GLN A 325 -7.60 18.85 -3.08
N VAL A 326 -6.69 19.81 -3.05
CA VAL A 326 -5.77 20.02 -1.95
C VAL A 326 -5.78 21.49 -1.55
N LYS A 327 -5.85 21.76 -0.27
CA LYS A 327 -5.58 23.08 0.28
C LYS A 327 -4.58 22.99 1.42
N VAL A 328 -3.81 24.07 1.60
CA VAL A 328 -2.90 24.23 2.73
C VAL A 328 -3.41 25.37 3.59
N VAL A 329 -3.73 25.08 4.84
CA VAL A 329 -4.22 26.05 5.83
C VAL A 329 -3.34 25.93 7.07
N ASP A 330 -2.69 26.99 7.49
CA ASP A 330 -1.73 26.99 8.60
C ASP A 330 -0.68 25.87 8.50
N LYS A 331 -0.11 25.72 7.30
CA LYS A 331 0.80 24.65 6.88
C LYS A 331 0.19 23.24 6.87
N ARG A 332 -1.04 23.02 7.34
CA ARG A 332 -1.73 21.71 7.30
C ARG A 332 -2.26 21.44 5.91
N ILE A 333 -2.01 20.21 5.43
CA ILE A 333 -2.51 19.74 4.15
C ILE A 333 -3.89 19.11 4.37
N TRP A 334 -4.89 19.66 3.68
CA TRP A 334 -6.26 19.15 3.64
C TRP A 334 -6.55 18.60 2.26
N ILE A 335 -7.21 17.46 2.21
CA ILE A 335 -7.50 16.73 0.97
C ILE A 335 -9.01 16.57 0.85
N ALA A 336 -9.54 16.74 -0.38
CA ALA A 336 -10.93 16.48 -0.74
C ALA A 336 -11.02 15.83 -2.13
N GLY A 337 -12.21 15.41 -2.54
CA GLY A 337 -12.48 14.88 -3.87
C GLY A 337 -12.91 13.43 -3.88
N GLU A 338 -13.04 12.87 -5.10
CA GLU A 338 -13.63 11.56 -5.36
C GLU A 338 -12.78 10.38 -4.86
N THR A 339 -11.51 10.61 -4.55
CA THR A 339 -10.56 9.56 -4.13
C THR A 339 -10.54 9.33 -2.62
N LEU A 340 -11.17 10.21 -1.83
CA LEU A 340 -11.20 10.05 -0.38
C LEU A 340 -11.98 8.81 0.02
N ALA A 341 -11.41 8.04 0.94
CA ALA A 341 -12.05 6.88 1.53
C ALA A 341 -13.39 7.23 2.16
N SER A 342 -14.30 6.26 2.19
CA SER A 342 -15.64 6.43 2.79
C SER A 342 -15.59 6.66 4.29
N GLY A 343 -14.54 6.17 4.96
CA GLY A 343 -14.39 6.32 6.40
C GLY A 343 -13.50 5.25 7.02
N TYR A 344 -13.47 5.24 8.34
CA TYR A 344 -12.89 4.17 9.14
C TYR A 344 -13.96 3.15 9.48
N TYR A 345 -13.72 1.88 9.11
CA TYR A 345 -14.65 0.78 9.35
C TYR A 345 -14.34 0.09 10.68
N GLN A 346 -15.38 -0.13 11.46
CA GLN A 346 -15.31 -0.93 12.67
C GLN A 346 -16.63 -1.68 12.90
N GLN A 347 -16.60 -3.01 12.84
CA GLN A 347 -17.74 -3.87 13.17
C GLN A 347 -19.06 -3.50 12.47
N GLY A 348 -18.99 -3.20 11.17
CA GLY A 348 -20.15 -2.79 10.38
C GLY A 348 -20.47 -1.28 10.45
N ILE A 349 -19.78 -0.53 11.30
CA ILE A 349 -19.97 0.91 11.43
C ILE A 349 -18.89 1.64 10.64
N LEU A 350 -19.31 2.61 9.84
CA LEU A 350 -18.42 3.47 9.08
C LEU A 350 -18.41 4.87 9.71
N THR A 351 -17.25 5.29 10.22
CA THR A 351 -17.04 6.64 10.74
C THR A 351 -16.44 7.50 9.63
N PRO A 352 -17.10 8.59 9.19
CA PRO A 352 -16.61 9.46 8.13
C PRO A 352 -15.19 10.00 8.42
N LEU A 353 -14.38 10.16 7.36
CA LEU A 353 -13.05 10.77 7.45
C LEU A 353 -13.11 12.30 7.46
N THR A 354 -14.06 12.86 6.72
CA THR A 354 -14.10 14.28 6.43
C THR A 354 -14.82 15.07 7.52
N ASN A 355 -14.45 16.35 7.63
CA ASN A 355 -15.22 17.32 8.36
C ASN A 355 -16.56 17.64 7.64
N GLN A 356 -17.37 18.54 8.21
CA GLN A 356 -18.68 18.92 7.67
C GLN A 356 -18.59 19.53 6.25
N ASP A 357 -17.46 20.14 5.91
CA ASP A 357 -17.20 20.76 4.60
C ASP A 357 -16.62 19.78 3.57
N GLY A 358 -16.51 18.49 3.89
CA GLY A 358 -16.00 17.46 2.98
C GLY A 358 -14.47 17.39 2.89
N TRP A 359 -13.73 18.03 3.79
CA TRP A 359 -12.26 18.02 3.82
C TRP A 359 -11.72 17.06 4.87
N PHE A 360 -10.69 16.32 4.48
CA PHE A 360 -9.91 15.44 5.35
C PHE A 360 -8.60 16.12 5.75
N ASP A 361 -8.32 16.19 7.05
CA ASP A 361 -7.01 16.60 7.57
C ASP A 361 -6.03 15.44 7.47
N SER A 362 -5.07 15.55 6.55
CA SER A 362 -4.07 14.51 6.31
C SER A 362 -3.14 14.25 7.51
N GLY A 363 -3.01 15.23 8.40
CA GLY A 363 -1.98 15.27 9.43
C GLY A 363 -0.59 15.62 8.91
N ASP A 364 -0.45 15.85 7.60
CA ASP A 364 0.80 16.27 6.99
C ASP A 364 0.88 17.80 6.92
N LEU A 365 2.10 18.30 6.93
CA LEU A 365 2.42 19.72 6.75
C LEU A 365 3.03 19.93 5.37
N GLY A 366 2.69 21.06 4.76
CA GLY A 366 3.19 21.42 3.44
C GLY A 366 3.06 22.89 3.11
N ALA A 367 3.58 23.23 1.96
CA ALA A 367 3.51 24.55 1.36
C ALA A 367 3.39 24.44 -0.16
N TRP A 368 2.86 25.49 -0.79
CA TRP A 368 2.85 25.59 -2.24
C TRP A 368 4.14 26.23 -2.75
N TYR A 369 4.71 25.66 -3.80
CA TYR A 369 5.76 26.26 -4.62
C TYR A 369 5.20 26.37 -6.05
N GLY A 370 4.73 27.57 -6.42
CA GLY A 370 3.91 27.70 -7.62
C GLY A 370 2.62 26.89 -7.49
N ASP A 371 2.40 25.96 -8.39
CA ASP A 371 1.27 25.03 -8.42
C ASP A 371 1.63 23.60 -7.93
N GLU A 372 2.85 23.43 -7.41
CA GLU A 372 3.35 22.16 -6.87
C GLU A 372 3.31 22.14 -5.33
N LEU A 373 2.96 20.99 -4.77
CA LEU A 373 2.89 20.78 -3.33
C LEU A 373 4.25 20.31 -2.79
N CYS A 374 4.82 21.06 -1.85
CA CYS A 374 5.99 20.65 -1.09
C CYS A 374 5.56 20.05 0.24
N ILE A 375 6.01 18.84 0.55
CA ILE A 375 5.74 18.18 1.83
C ILE A 375 6.85 18.54 2.81
N ILE A 376 6.46 19.08 3.95
CA ILE A 376 7.40 19.48 5.03
C ILE A 376 7.63 18.32 5.99
N GLY A 377 6.55 17.57 6.33
CA GLY A 377 6.58 16.44 7.24
C GLY A 377 5.23 16.18 7.90
N ARG A 378 5.24 15.33 8.93
CA ARG A 378 4.07 15.03 9.74
C ARG A 378 3.92 16.01 10.89
N ALA A 379 2.71 16.46 11.15
CA ALA A 379 2.45 17.32 12.31
C ALA A 379 2.70 16.63 13.66
N ASP A 380 2.51 15.30 13.70
CA ASP A 380 2.76 14.46 14.89
C ASP A 380 4.24 14.04 15.06
N ASN A 381 5.10 14.33 14.08
CA ASN A 381 6.54 14.12 14.14
C ASN A 381 7.33 15.40 14.44
N LEU A 382 6.62 16.50 14.67
CA LEU A 382 7.20 17.74 15.17
C LEU A 382 7.46 17.58 16.67
N PHE A 383 8.63 18.01 17.12
CA PHE A 383 8.96 18.11 18.53
C PHE A 383 9.63 19.45 18.85
N ILE A 384 9.59 19.84 20.13
CA ILE A 384 10.18 21.10 20.57
C ILE A 384 11.51 20.81 21.28
N SER A 385 12.57 21.45 20.84
CA SER A 385 13.90 21.38 21.41
C SER A 385 14.40 22.79 21.76
N GLY A 386 14.58 23.10 23.03
CA GLY A 386 15.04 24.41 23.44
C GLY A 386 14.16 25.59 23.01
N GLY A 387 12.86 25.35 22.80
CA GLY A 387 11.91 26.36 22.30
C GLY A 387 11.74 26.39 20.77
N GLU A 388 12.55 25.63 20.03
CA GLU A 388 12.50 25.55 18.57
C GLU A 388 11.70 24.35 18.08
N ASN A 389 10.89 24.54 17.04
CA ASN A 389 10.14 23.47 16.40
C ASN A 389 11.01 22.72 15.40
N ILE A 390 11.17 21.42 15.61
CA ILE A 390 11.99 20.53 14.76
C ILE A 390 11.12 19.47 14.11
N HIS A 391 11.22 19.34 12.79
CA HIS A 391 10.62 18.25 12.03
C HIS A 391 11.62 17.12 11.82
N CYS A 392 11.27 15.91 12.22
CA CYS A 392 12.13 14.75 12.02
C CYS A 392 12.48 14.54 10.54
N GLU A 393 11.51 14.77 9.65
CA GLU A 393 11.66 14.58 8.20
C GLU A 393 12.64 15.56 7.55
N GLU A 394 12.80 16.74 8.10
CA GLU A 394 13.79 17.71 7.63
C GLU A 394 15.21 17.17 7.83
N ILE A 395 15.48 16.62 8.99
CA ILE A 395 16.78 16.00 9.32
C ILE A 395 17.00 14.74 8.47
N GLU A 396 15.96 13.89 8.35
CA GLU A 396 16.00 12.67 7.55
C GLU A 396 16.34 12.96 6.08
N THR A 397 15.74 14.00 5.50
CA THR A 397 15.97 14.42 4.12
C THR A 397 17.43 14.83 3.88
N VAL A 398 18.04 15.54 4.83
CA VAL A 398 19.45 15.94 4.71
C VAL A 398 20.40 14.76 4.89
N LEU A 399 20.10 13.87 5.87
CA LEU A 399 20.88 12.66 6.08
C LEU A 399 20.81 11.69 4.90
N ALA A 400 19.64 11.53 4.27
CA ALA A 400 19.46 10.66 3.11
C ALA A 400 20.24 11.11 1.84
N ARG A 401 20.73 12.36 1.83
CA ARG A 401 21.64 12.85 0.74
C ARG A 401 23.10 12.45 0.96
N HIS A 402 23.43 11.90 2.14
CA HIS A 402 24.79 11.46 2.41
C HIS A 402 25.11 10.17 1.63
N PRO A 403 26.25 10.07 0.94
CA PRO A 403 26.55 8.96 0.01
C PRO A 403 26.52 7.55 0.66
N GLN A 404 26.75 7.48 1.97
CA GLN A 404 26.80 6.21 2.71
C GLN A 404 25.49 5.86 3.41
N ILE A 405 24.45 6.74 3.35
CA ILE A 405 23.19 6.54 4.06
C ILE A 405 22.10 6.18 3.05
N GLU A 406 21.54 4.99 3.17
CA GLU A 406 20.42 4.50 2.35
C GLU A 406 19.08 4.99 2.87
N LEU A 407 18.96 5.09 4.21
CA LEU A 407 17.75 5.50 4.89
C LEU A 407 18.10 6.09 6.25
N ALA A 408 17.41 7.16 6.63
CA ALA A 408 17.46 7.74 7.98
C ALA A 408 16.06 7.76 8.60
N VAL A 409 15.95 7.39 9.86
CA VAL A 409 14.76 7.56 10.69
C VAL A 409 15.16 8.35 11.93
N VAL A 410 14.59 9.54 12.08
CA VAL A 410 14.87 10.44 13.19
C VAL A 410 13.75 10.36 14.21
N VAL A 411 14.10 10.20 15.47
CA VAL A 411 13.14 10.15 16.58
C VAL A 411 13.54 11.12 17.70
N PRO A 412 12.57 11.83 18.29
CA PRO A 412 12.83 12.63 19.49
C PRO A 412 13.00 11.73 20.71
N VAL A 413 13.98 12.10 21.56
CA VAL A 413 14.23 11.49 22.87
C VAL A 413 14.16 12.58 23.95
N GLN A 414 13.77 12.20 25.15
CA GLN A 414 13.69 13.13 26.28
C GLN A 414 15.09 13.70 26.61
N ASP A 415 15.15 14.99 26.86
CA ASP A 415 16.35 15.73 27.24
C ASP A 415 16.01 16.67 28.40
N ALA A 416 16.81 16.65 29.47
CA ALA A 416 16.52 17.40 30.70
C ALA A 416 16.64 18.91 30.52
N GLU A 417 17.51 19.36 29.61
CA GLU A 417 17.78 20.79 29.37
C GLU A 417 16.89 21.34 28.25
N PHE A 418 16.73 20.61 27.16
CA PHE A 418 16.04 21.06 25.95
C PHE A 418 14.62 20.53 25.81
N GLY A 419 14.14 19.71 26.77
CA GLY A 419 12.84 19.03 26.70
C GLY A 419 12.88 17.81 25.80
N ALA A 420 13.33 17.95 24.56
CA ALA A 420 13.57 16.83 23.65
C ALA A 420 14.74 17.14 22.71
N ARG A 421 15.48 16.09 22.29
CA ARG A 421 16.50 16.17 21.24
C ARG A 421 16.37 15.00 20.29
N SER A 422 16.90 15.12 19.08
CA SER A 422 16.81 14.06 18.08
C SER A 422 17.96 13.07 18.18
N ILE A 423 17.65 11.80 17.89
CA ILE A 423 18.62 10.80 17.49
C ILE A 423 18.30 10.32 16.08
N ALA A 424 19.28 9.83 15.34
CA ALA A 424 19.11 9.27 14.02
C ALA A 424 19.46 7.78 14.00
N VAL A 425 18.57 6.96 13.44
CA VAL A 425 18.79 5.53 13.20
C VAL A 425 18.92 5.33 11.70
N LEU A 426 20.09 4.86 11.27
CA LEU A 426 20.53 4.88 9.87
C LEU A 426 20.64 3.49 9.30
N ARG A 427 20.15 3.30 8.07
CA ARG A 427 20.52 2.15 7.25
C ARG A 427 21.71 2.56 6.40
N CYS A 428 22.84 1.86 6.61
CA CYS A 428 24.08 2.07 5.90
C CYS A 428 24.91 0.78 5.95
N HIS A 429 25.85 0.62 5.03
CA HIS A 429 26.74 -0.54 5.05
C HIS A 429 27.66 -0.52 6.28
N SER A 430 28.18 0.64 6.62
CA SER A 430 28.93 0.91 7.86
C SER A 430 28.51 2.27 8.40
N LEU A 431 28.30 2.37 9.71
CA LEU A 431 27.90 3.63 10.35
C LEU A 431 29.02 4.67 10.17
N PRO A 432 28.74 5.81 9.51
CA PRO A 432 29.71 6.88 9.40
C PRO A 432 30.07 7.44 10.79
N ASP A 433 31.29 7.94 10.95
CA ASP A 433 31.72 8.56 12.20
C ASP A 433 30.84 9.78 12.55
N GLN A 434 30.51 9.93 13.82
CA GLN A 434 29.66 11.02 14.31
C GLN A 434 30.22 12.41 13.94
N LYS A 435 31.53 12.59 13.92
CA LYS A 435 32.17 13.82 13.53
C LYS A 435 31.94 14.10 12.05
N GLN A 436 32.07 13.10 11.17
CA GLN A 436 31.81 13.23 9.74
C GLN A 436 30.36 13.60 9.47
N LEU A 437 29.42 12.98 10.17
CA LEU A 437 27.99 13.35 10.07
C LEU A 437 27.72 14.75 10.57
N GLY A 438 28.37 15.18 11.65
CA GLY A 438 28.28 16.57 12.14
C GLY A 438 28.81 17.58 11.14
N GLU A 439 29.95 17.30 10.51
CA GLU A 439 30.53 18.14 9.44
C GLU A 439 29.62 18.16 8.20
N TRP A 440 29.02 17.04 7.82
CA TRP A 440 28.06 16.95 6.71
C TRP A 440 26.81 17.81 6.94
N LEU A 441 26.35 17.91 8.19
CA LEU A 441 25.14 18.65 8.54
C LEU A 441 25.41 20.15 8.76
N ALA A 442 26.64 20.55 9.04
CA ALA A 442 27.00 21.88 9.55
C ALA A 442 26.58 23.05 8.62
N ASP A 443 26.60 22.86 7.30
CA ASP A 443 26.19 23.84 6.30
C ASP A 443 24.77 23.64 5.75
N LYS A 444 24.06 22.62 6.24
CA LYS A 444 22.75 22.19 5.71
C LYS A 444 21.62 22.30 6.73
N LEU A 445 21.94 22.24 8.02
CA LEU A 445 20.98 22.33 9.11
C LEU A 445 21.53 23.18 10.25
N GLU A 446 20.64 23.87 10.93
CA GLU A 446 20.99 24.60 12.15
C GLU A 446 21.42 23.61 13.26
N LYS A 447 22.40 24.01 14.05
CA LYS A 447 23.07 23.15 15.03
C LYS A 447 22.10 22.47 16.02
N PHE A 448 21.01 23.15 16.39
CA PHE A 448 20.02 22.59 17.33
C PHE A 448 19.20 21.46 16.72
N LYS A 449 19.17 21.31 15.38
CA LYS A 449 18.56 20.19 14.66
C LYS A 449 19.45 18.96 14.54
N HIS A 450 20.76 19.11 14.79
CA HIS A 450 21.69 17.99 14.65
C HIS A 450 21.36 16.88 15.65
N PRO A 451 21.24 15.61 15.20
CA PRO A 451 21.08 14.47 16.10
C PRO A 451 22.23 14.37 17.11
N ILE A 452 21.88 14.08 18.35
CA ILE A 452 22.86 13.90 19.44
C ILE A 452 23.55 12.53 19.41
N ALA A 453 22.94 11.58 18.71
CA ALA A 453 23.49 10.23 18.55
C ALA A 453 23.01 9.61 17.23
N TYR A 454 23.83 8.71 16.69
CA TYR A 454 23.56 7.96 15.48
C TYR A 454 23.67 6.47 15.76
N TRP A 455 22.70 5.70 15.28
CA TRP A 455 22.60 4.26 15.49
C TRP A 455 22.42 3.54 14.16
N GLN A 456 22.94 2.35 14.04
CA GLN A 456 22.65 1.50 12.89
C GLN A 456 21.25 0.88 13.03
N LEU A 457 20.49 0.90 11.96
CA LEU A 457 19.15 0.31 11.93
C LEU A 457 19.27 -1.21 12.02
N PRO A 458 18.65 -1.86 13.02
CA PRO A 458 18.69 -3.31 13.14
C PRO A 458 17.80 -3.99 12.08
N ASP A 459 18.23 -5.15 11.61
CA ASP A 459 17.51 -5.94 10.60
C ASP A 459 16.10 -6.31 11.06
N THR A 460 15.89 -6.55 12.34
CA THR A 460 14.59 -6.87 12.94
C THR A 460 13.51 -5.80 12.70
N LEU A 461 13.89 -4.54 12.52
CA LEU A 461 12.96 -3.45 12.18
C LEU A 461 12.71 -3.33 10.67
N THR A 462 13.44 -4.08 9.85
CA THR A 462 13.31 -4.05 8.38
C THR A 462 12.49 -5.20 7.83
N GLU A 463 12.27 -6.25 8.60
CA GLU A 463 11.56 -7.47 8.18
C GLU A 463 10.06 -7.25 7.98
N SER A 464 9.49 -6.19 8.57
CA SER A 464 8.04 -5.97 8.61
C SER A 464 7.44 -5.20 7.43
N GLY A 465 8.22 -4.80 6.41
CA GLY A 465 7.64 -4.16 5.23
C GLY A 465 8.49 -3.08 4.55
N ILE A 466 7.88 -2.44 3.54
CA ILE A 466 8.49 -1.42 2.68
C ILE A 466 8.77 -0.12 3.47
N LYS A 467 8.00 0.16 4.54
CA LYS A 467 8.08 1.39 5.32
C LYS A 467 8.39 1.07 6.79
N ILE A 468 9.48 1.66 7.30
CA ILE A 468 9.86 1.51 8.70
C ILE A 468 8.97 2.40 9.57
N SER A 469 8.39 1.82 10.61
CA SER A 469 7.59 2.55 11.59
C SER A 469 8.49 3.36 12.54
N ARG A 470 8.35 4.69 12.54
CA ARG A 470 9.05 5.56 13.52
C ARG A 470 8.71 5.18 14.95
N GLN A 471 7.50 4.71 15.21
CA GLN A 471 7.08 4.22 16.51
C GLN A 471 7.84 2.95 16.91
N ALA A 472 8.05 2.00 15.98
CA ALA A 472 8.85 0.82 16.24
C ALA A 472 10.31 1.19 16.56
N VAL A 473 10.88 2.18 15.85
CA VAL A 473 12.21 2.72 16.15
C VAL A 473 12.26 3.37 17.54
N LYS A 474 11.24 4.13 17.93
CA LYS A 474 11.14 4.72 19.28
C LYS A 474 11.13 3.63 20.37
N HIS A 475 10.31 2.59 20.21
CA HIS A 475 10.24 1.49 21.16
C HIS A 475 11.57 0.74 21.24
N TRP A 476 12.13 0.38 20.09
CA TRP A 476 13.44 -0.27 20.05
C TRP A 476 14.52 0.54 20.76
N PHE A 477 14.56 1.85 20.54
CA PHE A 477 15.55 2.72 21.19
C PHE A 477 15.34 2.80 22.70
N ALA A 478 14.08 2.91 23.16
CA ALA A 478 13.77 2.89 24.60
C ALA A 478 14.22 1.59 25.27
N ASP A 479 14.07 0.44 24.59
CA ASP A 479 14.57 -0.85 25.08
C ASP A 479 16.12 -0.90 25.14
N GLN A 480 16.81 -0.24 24.21
CA GLN A 480 18.26 -0.12 24.25
C GLN A 480 18.72 0.75 25.43
N GLN A 481 18.07 1.88 25.67
CA GLN A 481 18.38 2.75 26.82
C GLN A 481 18.20 2.03 28.16
N SER A 482 17.14 1.23 28.31
CA SER A 482 16.90 0.47 29.54
C SER A 482 17.98 -0.61 29.84
N ARG A 483 18.68 -1.08 28.78
CA ARG A 483 19.82 -2.03 28.89
C ARG A 483 21.16 -1.34 29.17
N TYR A 484 21.25 -0.03 28.98
CA TYR A 484 22.42 0.81 29.18
C TYR A 484 22.32 1.67 30.44
N ILE A 485 21.70 1.17 31.52
CA ILE A 485 21.87 1.77 32.83
C ILE A 485 23.29 1.38 33.27
N PRO A 486 24.25 2.31 33.45
CA PRO A 486 25.52 1.99 34.07
C PRO A 486 25.21 1.46 35.47
N LEU A 487 25.73 0.29 35.80
CA LEU A 487 25.84 -0.14 37.17
C LEU A 487 26.79 0.87 37.82
N ASP A 488 26.25 1.68 38.76
CA ASP A 488 27.03 2.58 39.61
C ASP A 488 28.13 1.83 40.34
#